data_863bcc2c912b5dd1badf00a3480c5c79
#
_entry.id   863bcc2c912b5dd1badf00a3480c5c79
#
_cell.length_a   1.000
_cell.length_b   1.000
_cell.length_c   1.000
_cell.angle_alpha   90.00
_cell.angle_beta   90.00
_cell.angle_gamma   90.00
#
_symmetry.space_group_name_H-M   'P 1'
#
loop_
_entity.id
_entity.type
_entity.pdbx_description
1 polymer ?
#
loop_
_entity_poly.entity_id
_entity_poly.type
_entity_poly.pdbx_seq_one_letter_code
_entity_poly.pdbx_strand_id
1 'polypeptide(L)'
;MHWASTDKCLPLLPTNPNYSIYTLRHHMLELVIRAALEAGRAIMDIYTHPDTDWEVERKADNSPLTLADRRSHAVIAQALEQTPYPLLSEEGAHQPYDERKDWEALWIVDPLDGTKEFLKRNDEFTVNIALVQHGTPTLGVIYVPAKHVLFWGTQADGAFRAEVDPETLERSEVKQIPLTAEEIGECPYRVVASRSHLSEETQTLIEDLRTSHPDLDLVSAGSSLKLCLVAEGKADIYPRDRKSVV
;
A
#
# COMPACT_ATOMS: atom_id res chain seq x y z
N MET A 1 9.07 -33.96 -17.32
CA MET A 1 8.84 -32.74 -18.10
C MET A 1 9.60 -31.64 -17.42
N HIS A 2 10.63 -31.07 -18.05
CA HIS A 2 11.50 -30.05 -17.48
C HIS A 2 10.75 -28.72 -17.48
N TRP A 3 10.54 -28.15 -16.30
CA TRP A 3 10.18 -26.74 -16.14
C TRP A 3 11.46 -25.93 -16.33
N ALA A 4 11.56 -25.24 -17.45
CA ALA A 4 12.59 -24.23 -17.64
C ALA A 4 12.23 -23.02 -16.79
N SER A 5 12.94 -22.83 -15.68
CA SER A 5 12.98 -21.60 -14.91
C SER A 5 13.48 -20.49 -15.83
N THR A 6 12.61 -19.58 -16.22
CA THR A 6 13.04 -18.30 -16.79
C THR A 6 13.32 -17.36 -15.60
N ASP A 7 14.48 -17.55 -14.98
CA ASP A 7 15.08 -16.56 -14.10
C ASP A 7 15.31 -15.26 -14.91
N LYS A 8 14.28 -14.43 -14.99
CA LYS A 8 14.46 -13.01 -15.29
C LYS A 8 14.91 -12.34 -13.99
N CYS A 9 16.20 -12.47 -13.67
CA CYS A 9 16.83 -11.65 -12.65
C CYS A 9 16.45 -10.19 -12.90
N LEU A 10 15.84 -9.56 -11.90
CA LEU A 10 15.74 -8.10 -11.85
C LEU A 10 17.16 -7.54 -12.04
N PRO A 11 17.37 -6.57 -12.92
CA PRO A 11 18.68 -5.99 -13.10
C PRO A 11 19.12 -5.36 -11.78
N LEU A 12 20.31 -5.74 -11.31
CA LEU A 12 20.96 -5.12 -10.16
C LEU A 12 20.99 -3.60 -10.33
N LEU A 13 20.83 -2.88 -9.25
CA LEU A 13 21.00 -1.42 -9.25
C LEU A 13 22.36 -1.08 -9.91
N PRO A 14 22.39 -0.17 -10.90
CA PRO A 14 23.60 0.13 -11.61
C PRO A 14 24.64 0.76 -10.67
N THR A 15 25.78 0.13 -10.53
CA THR A 15 26.94 0.62 -9.75
C THR A 15 27.77 1.65 -10.51
N ASN A 16 27.35 2.05 -11.71
CA ASN A 16 28.07 2.97 -12.56
C ASN A 16 27.90 4.43 -12.10
N PRO A 17 28.96 5.16 -11.75
CA PRO A 17 28.90 6.54 -11.27
C PRO A 17 28.35 7.56 -12.28
N ASN A 18 28.14 7.16 -13.53
CA ASN A 18 27.61 8.02 -14.59
C ASN A 18 26.07 8.02 -14.72
N TYR A 19 25.36 7.25 -13.88
CA TYR A 19 23.90 7.32 -13.87
C TYR A 19 23.44 8.62 -13.22
N SER A 20 22.54 9.33 -13.90
CA SER A 20 21.92 10.52 -13.32
C SER A 20 21.05 10.13 -12.11
N ILE A 21 20.90 11.03 -11.15
CA ILE A 21 20.01 10.84 -9.97
C ILE A 21 18.59 10.49 -10.42
N TYR A 22 18.15 11.03 -11.54
CA TYR A 22 16.86 10.72 -12.16
C TYR A 22 16.73 9.24 -12.55
N THR A 23 17.75 8.70 -13.20
CA THR A 23 17.77 7.28 -13.64
C THR A 23 17.75 6.32 -12.44
N LEU A 24 18.49 6.63 -11.38
CA LEU A 24 18.51 5.83 -10.16
C LEU A 24 17.16 5.85 -9.43
N ARG A 25 16.52 7.01 -9.35
CA ARG A 25 15.17 7.13 -8.74
C ARG A 25 14.13 6.36 -9.52
N HIS A 26 14.14 6.49 -10.84
CA HIS A 26 13.20 5.76 -11.70
C HIS A 26 13.40 4.24 -11.57
N HIS A 27 14.64 3.78 -11.56
CA HIS A 27 14.95 2.36 -11.39
C HIS A 27 14.50 1.83 -10.02
N MET A 28 14.69 2.60 -8.96
CA MET A 28 14.22 2.24 -7.62
C MET A 28 12.69 2.20 -7.54
N LEU A 29 12.00 3.17 -8.15
CA LEU A 29 10.55 3.18 -8.22
C LEU A 29 10.02 1.93 -8.94
N GLU A 30 10.59 1.57 -10.10
CA GLU A 30 10.17 0.39 -10.85
C GLU A 30 10.45 -0.91 -10.08
N LEU A 31 11.56 -1.00 -9.35
CA LEU A 31 11.87 -2.12 -8.46
C LEU A 31 10.76 -2.30 -7.40
N VAL A 32 10.39 -1.21 -6.73
CA VAL A 32 9.40 -1.23 -5.65
C VAL A 32 7.98 -1.50 -6.16
N ILE A 33 7.62 -0.91 -7.30
CA ILE A 33 6.35 -1.20 -7.96
C ILE A 33 6.26 -2.70 -8.28
N ARG A 34 7.32 -3.26 -8.88
CA ARG A 34 7.34 -4.68 -9.20
C ARG A 34 7.26 -5.56 -7.95
N ALA A 35 7.97 -5.19 -6.88
CA ALA A 35 7.88 -5.89 -5.61
C ALA A 35 6.46 -5.90 -5.04
N ALA A 36 5.75 -4.76 -5.09
CA ALA A 36 4.36 -4.65 -4.63
C ALA A 36 3.40 -5.51 -5.47
N LEU A 37 3.58 -5.52 -6.79
CA LEU A 37 2.75 -6.31 -7.72
C LEU A 37 2.95 -7.82 -7.51
N GLU A 38 4.21 -8.28 -7.40
CA GLU A 38 4.53 -9.69 -7.14
C GLU A 38 4.06 -10.14 -5.75
N ALA A 39 4.18 -9.28 -4.74
CA ALA A 39 3.64 -9.53 -3.41
C ALA A 39 2.10 -9.65 -3.44
N GLY A 40 1.44 -8.75 -4.16
CA GLY A 40 -0.01 -8.81 -4.37
C GLY A 40 -0.43 -10.09 -5.08
N ARG A 41 0.32 -10.56 -6.08
CA ARG A 41 0.08 -11.86 -6.73
C ARG A 41 0.20 -13.02 -5.73
N ALA A 42 1.24 -13.02 -4.89
CA ALA A 42 1.41 -14.04 -3.86
C ALA A 42 0.26 -14.05 -2.83
N ILE A 43 -0.30 -12.88 -2.50
CA ILE A 43 -1.51 -12.76 -1.68
C ILE A 43 -2.72 -13.37 -2.42
N MET A 44 -2.93 -13.00 -3.68
CA MET A 44 -4.08 -13.46 -4.47
C MET A 44 -4.05 -14.96 -4.75
N ASP A 45 -2.87 -15.56 -4.87
CA ASP A 45 -2.71 -17.01 -4.98
C ASP A 45 -3.30 -17.76 -3.76
N ILE A 46 -3.25 -17.16 -2.59
CA ILE A 46 -3.87 -17.70 -1.38
C ILE A 46 -5.36 -17.32 -1.31
N TYR A 47 -5.66 -16.06 -1.59
CA TYR A 47 -7.00 -15.50 -1.49
C TYR A 47 -8.02 -16.20 -2.39
N THR A 48 -7.62 -16.57 -3.61
CA THR A 48 -8.52 -17.18 -4.61
C THR A 48 -8.67 -18.69 -4.47
N HIS A 49 -7.80 -19.36 -3.69
CA HIS A 49 -7.85 -20.81 -3.49
C HIS A 49 -8.52 -21.14 -2.14
N PRO A 50 -9.82 -21.53 -2.12
CA PRO A 50 -10.58 -21.71 -0.88
C PRO A 50 -10.09 -22.91 -0.05
N ASP A 51 -9.41 -23.88 -0.67
CA ASP A 51 -8.89 -25.08 -0.01
C ASP A 51 -7.49 -24.86 0.63
N THR A 52 -6.92 -23.66 0.48
CA THR A 52 -5.64 -23.33 1.10
C THR A 52 -5.85 -23.11 2.59
N ASP A 53 -5.07 -23.79 3.42
CA ASP A 53 -4.98 -23.43 4.84
C ASP A 53 -4.29 -22.07 4.95
N TRP A 54 -5.00 -21.10 5.46
CA TRP A 54 -4.48 -19.73 5.60
C TRP A 54 -3.53 -19.57 6.78
N GLU A 55 -3.33 -20.64 7.56
CA GLU A 55 -2.43 -20.66 8.73
C GLU A 55 -2.62 -19.42 9.62
N VAL A 56 -3.88 -19.15 9.98
CA VAL A 56 -4.22 -17.95 10.75
C VAL A 56 -3.68 -18.05 12.15
N GLU A 57 -2.71 -17.22 12.48
CA GLU A 57 -2.14 -17.06 13.81
C GLU A 57 -2.60 -15.73 14.42
N ARG A 58 -2.35 -15.57 15.73
CA ARG A 58 -2.57 -14.30 16.41
C ARG A 58 -1.25 -13.74 16.91
N LYS A 59 -0.97 -12.48 16.55
CA LYS A 59 0.16 -11.73 17.07
C LYS A 59 -0.02 -11.40 18.56
N ALA A 60 1.00 -10.87 19.21
CA ALA A 60 0.97 -10.49 20.62
C ALA A 60 -0.11 -9.42 20.93
N ASP A 61 -0.44 -8.58 19.98
CA ASP A 61 -1.49 -7.56 20.05
C ASP A 61 -2.89 -8.08 19.66
N ASN A 62 -3.03 -9.38 19.47
CA ASN A 62 -4.27 -10.06 19.05
C ASN A 62 -4.67 -9.82 17.59
N SER A 63 -3.87 -9.13 16.76
CA SER A 63 -4.11 -9.02 15.32
C SER A 63 -3.88 -10.36 14.61
N PRO A 64 -4.60 -10.65 13.51
CA PRO A 64 -4.38 -11.86 12.75
C PRO A 64 -3.09 -11.73 11.90
N LEU A 65 -2.38 -12.85 11.78
CA LEU A 65 -1.28 -13.08 10.86
C LEU A 65 -1.63 -14.29 10.00
N THR A 66 -1.46 -14.19 8.71
CA THR A 66 -1.77 -15.29 7.78
C THR A 66 -0.56 -15.69 6.95
N LEU A 67 -0.70 -16.83 6.26
CA LEU A 67 0.28 -17.25 5.26
C LEU A 67 0.48 -16.18 4.16
N ALA A 68 -0.58 -15.41 3.84
CA ALA A 68 -0.50 -14.36 2.83
C ALA A 68 0.42 -13.21 3.28
N ASP A 69 0.33 -12.78 4.54
CA ASP A 69 1.22 -11.76 5.12
C ASP A 69 2.69 -12.20 5.01
N ARG A 70 2.98 -13.45 5.40
CA ARG A 70 4.35 -14.01 5.36
C ARG A 70 4.90 -14.13 3.94
N ARG A 71 4.10 -14.60 2.98
CA ARG A 71 4.55 -14.71 1.58
C ARG A 71 4.77 -13.36 0.94
N SER A 72 3.86 -12.41 1.17
CA SER A 72 4.01 -11.03 0.72
C SER A 72 5.28 -10.40 1.28
N HIS A 73 5.51 -10.53 2.60
CA HIS A 73 6.73 -10.06 3.25
C HIS A 73 7.99 -10.62 2.60
N ALA A 74 8.05 -11.94 2.37
CA ALA A 74 9.22 -12.60 1.80
C ALA A 74 9.56 -12.07 0.40
N VAL A 75 8.55 -11.86 -0.45
CA VAL A 75 8.71 -11.29 -1.81
C VAL A 75 9.27 -9.87 -1.73
N ILE A 76 8.69 -9.02 -0.88
CA ILE A 76 9.13 -7.62 -0.74
C ILE A 76 10.54 -7.55 -0.16
N ALA A 77 10.82 -8.30 0.92
CA ALA A 77 12.13 -8.31 1.56
C ALA A 77 13.24 -8.72 0.57
N GLN A 78 13.02 -9.79 -0.19
CA GLN A 78 13.97 -10.25 -1.21
C GLN A 78 14.23 -9.18 -2.29
N ALA A 79 13.20 -8.46 -2.73
CA ALA A 79 13.38 -7.39 -3.70
C ALA A 79 14.17 -6.22 -3.11
N LEU A 80 13.89 -5.82 -1.86
CA LEU A 80 14.51 -4.67 -1.20
C LEU A 80 15.95 -4.94 -0.73
N GLU A 81 16.40 -6.21 -0.61
CA GLU A 81 17.80 -6.58 -0.36
C GLU A 81 18.76 -6.02 -1.44
N GLN A 82 18.24 -5.70 -2.63
CA GLN A 82 19.03 -5.08 -3.69
C GLN A 82 19.30 -3.58 -3.46
N THR A 83 18.72 -2.99 -2.42
CA THR A 83 18.85 -1.58 -2.07
C THR A 83 19.76 -1.40 -0.85
N PRO A 84 20.40 -0.23 -0.68
CA PRO A 84 21.29 -0.01 0.45
C PRO A 84 20.57 0.36 1.76
N TYR A 85 19.23 0.35 1.77
CA TYR A 85 18.45 0.83 2.90
C TYR A 85 17.92 -0.33 3.76
N PRO A 86 17.98 -0.23 5.09
CA PRO A 86 17.39 -1.22 5.98
C PRO A 86 15.87 -1.28 5.82
N LEU A 87 15.32 -2.45 6.14
CA LEU A 87 13.90 -2.74 6.07
C LEU A 87 13.28 -2.77 7.48
N LEU A 88 12.26 -1.95 7.69
CA LEU A 88 11.34 -2.02 8.81
C LEU A 88 9.98 -2.51 8.29
N SER A 89 9.66 -3.76 8.53
CA SER A 89 8.42 -4.39 8.10
C SER A 89 7.59 -4.81 9.30
N GLU A 90 6.25 -4.73 9.18
CA GLU A 90 5.33 -5.22 10.20
C GLU A 90 5.54 -6.70 10.51
N GLU A 91 5.88 -7.51 9.50
CA GLU A 91 6.13 -8.95 9.60
C GLU A 91 7.64 -9.29 9.71
N GLY A 92 8.47 -8.27 9.84
CA GLY A 92 9.92 -8.44 9.99
C GLY A 92 10.35 -8.73 11.42
N ALA A 93 11.63 -9.05 11.58
CA ALA A 93 12.22 -9.17 12.91
C ALA A 93 12.13 -7.84 13.66
N HIS A 94 11.79 -7.91 14.95
CA HIS A 94 11.74 -6.72 15.80
C HIS A 94 13.14 -6.11 15.92
N GLN A 95 13.25 -4.84 15.50
CA GLN A 95 14.49 -4.06 15.60
C GLN A 95 14.31 -3.02 16.72
N PRO A 96 15.11 -3.09 17.79
CA PRO A 96 15.03 -2.13 18.89
C PRO A 96 15.21 -0.69 18.39
N TYR A 97 14.56 0.25 19.06
CA TYR A 97 14.65 1.67 18.68
C TYR A 97 16.09 2.18 18.66
N ASP A 98 16.92 1.74 19.62
CA ASP A 98 18.32 2.15 19.71
C ASP A 98 19.18 1.71 18.51
N GLU A 99 18.81 0.67 17.81
CA GLU A 99 19.49 0.21 16.59
C GLU A 99 19.07 0.99 15.34
N ARG A 100 17.83 1.51 15.31
CA ARG A 100 17.25 2.16 14.13
C ARG A 100 17.12 3.68 14.21
N LYS A 101 17.33 4.28 15.40
CA LYS A 101 17.16 5.73 15.61
C LYS A 101 18.10 6.60 14.75
N ASP A 102 19.26 6.04 14.37
CA ASP A 102 20.28 6.73 13.58
C ASP A 102 20.21 6.39 12.08
N TRP A 103 19.17 5.67 11.65
CA TRP A 103 18.97 5.39 10.23
C TRP A 103 18.53 6.65 9.49
N GLU A 104 19.35 7.12 8.59
CA GLU A 104 19.02 8.29 7.75
C GLU A 104 18.00 7.96 6.65
N ALA A 105 17.93 6.71 6.23
CA ALA A 105 16.97 6.22 5.26
C ALA A 105 16.58 4.77 5.57
N LEU A 106 15.30 4.44 5.36
CA LEU A 106 14.78 3.09 5.58
C LEU A 106 13.54 2.82 4.71
N TRP A 107 13.32 1.55 4.43
CA TRP A 107 12.04 1.06 3.93
C TRP A 107 11.07 0.83 5.10
N ILE A 108 9.85 1.34 4.98
CA ILE A 108 8.73 0.99 5.86
C ILE A 108 7.74 0.20 5.04
N VAL A 109 7.41 -1.01 5.50
CA VAL A 109 6.59 -1.96 4.75
C VAL A 109 5.50 -2.54 5.64
N ASP A 110 4.28 -2.50 5.13
CA ASP A 110 3.17 -3.32 5.58
C ASP A 110 2.80 -4.27 4.43
N PRO A 111 3.16 -5.56 4.54
CA PRO A 111 3.01 -6.51 3.44
C PRO A 111 1.55 -6.82 3.10
N LEU A 112 0.64 -6.73 4.07
CA LEU A 112 -0.79 -6.92 3.91
C LEU A 112 -1.56 -6.11 4.95
N ASP A 113 -1.78 -4.80 4.67
CA ASP A 113 -2.68 -3.98 5.47
C ASP A 113 -4.14 -4.40 5.21
N GLY A 114 -4.86 -4.65 6.29
CA GLY A 114 -6.23 -5.13 6.22
C GLY A 114 -6.36 -6.65 6.26
N THR A 115 -5.58 -7.34 7.09
CA THR A 115 -5.70 -8.81 7.27
C THR A 115 -7.12 -9.22 7.71
N LYS A 116 -7.82 -8.36 8.46
CA LYS A 116 -9.24 -8.60 8.81
C LYS A 116 -10.15 -8.54 7.58
N GLU A 117 -9.89 -7.64 6.66
CA GLU A 117 -10.58 -7.47 5.39
C GLU A 117 -10.29 -8.65 4.46
N PHE A 118 -9.05 -9.11 4.42
CA PHE A 118 -8.63 -10.34 3.73
C PHE A 118 -9.42 -11.54 4.25
N LEU A 119 -9.47 -11.76 5.56
CA LEU A 119 -10.21 -12.87 6.18
C LEU A 119 -11.72 -12.80 5.94
N LYS A 120 -12.29 -11.59 5.86
CA LYS A 120 -13.71 -11.36 5.55
C LYS A 120 -14.03 -11.43 4.06
N ARG A 121 -13.03 -11.55 3.20
CA ARG A 121 -13.17 -11.61 1.73
C ARG A 121 -13.93 -10.41 1.16
N ASN A 122 -13.60 -9.21 1.58
CA ASN A 122 -14.25 -7.97 1.13
C ASN A 122 -13.41 -7.16 0.13
N ASP A 123 -12.26 -7.69 -0.33
CA ASP A 123 -11.38 -7.12 -1.36
C ASP A 123 -10.74 -5.76 -0.99
N GLU A 124 -10.68 -5.43 0.30
CA GLU A 124 -10.19 -4.13 0.78
C GLU A 124 -8.89 -4.25 1.58
N PHE A 125 -7.92 -4.97 1.06
CA PHE A 125 -6.58 -5.10 1.61
C PHE A 125 -5.53 -4.57 0.62
N THR A 126 -4.38 -4.14 1.15
CA THR A 126 -3.35 -3.47 0.36
C THR A 126 -1.95 -3.93 0.72
N VAL A 127 -1.03 -3.81 -0.24
CA VAL A 127 0.42 -3.89 -0.03
C VAL A 127 0.95 -2.47 0.03
N ASN A 128 1.68 -2.12 1.10
CA ASN A 128 2.21 -0.78 1.30
C ASN A 128 3.73 -0.81 1.43
N ILE A 129 4.44 -0.03 0.60
CA ILE A 129 5.90 0.09 0.64
C ILE A 129 6.27 1.58 0.55
N ALA A 130 7.06 2.08 1.49
CA ALA A 130 7.51 3.46 1.50
C ALA A 130 9.01 3.57 1.78
N LEU A 131 9.69 4.46 1.07
CA LEU A 131 11.03 4.92 1.41
C LEU A 131 10.93 6.21 2.21
N VAL A 132 11.50 6.20 3.40
CA VAL A 132 11.64 7.38 4.25
C VAL A 132 13.10 7.76 4.30
N GLN A 133 13.41 9.03 4.02
CA GLN A 133 14.77 9.58 4.09
C GLN A 133 14.75 10.84 4.95
N HIS A 134 15.65 10.90 5.93
CA HIS A 134 15.74 12.04 6.88
C HIS A 134 14.38 12.38 7.52
N GLY A 135 13.62 11.34 7.90
CA GLY A 135 12.29 11.49 8.53
C GLY A 135 11.17 11.90 7.57
N THR A 136 11.43 11.98 6.25
CA THR A 136 10.45 12.39 5.24
C THR A 136 10.18 11.25 4.25
N PRO A 137 8.91 10.88 3.98
CA PRO A 137 8.58 9.96 2.91
C PRO A 137 8.96 10.55 1.55
N THR A 138 9.78 9.84 0.78
CA THR A 138 10.28 10.30 -0.53
C THR A 138 9.77 9.48 -1.71
N LEU A 139 9.34 8.25 -1.44
CA LEU A 139 8.71 7.35 -2.40
C LEU A 139 7.68 6.49 -1.66
N GLY A 140 6.54 6.25 -2.28
CA GLY A 140 5.51 5.35 -1.76
C GLY A 140 4.82 4.58 -2.87
N VAL A 141 4.48 3.33 -2.58
CA VAL A 141 3.70 2.45 -3.46
C VAL A 141 2.62 1.77 -2.62
N ILE A 142 1.38 1.80 -3.12
CA ILE A 142 0.25 1.07 -2.55
C ILE A 142 -0.38 0.26 -3.69
N TYR A 143 -0.47 -1.04 -3.52
CA TYR A 143 -1.17 -1.91 -4.45
C TYR A 143 -2.40 -2.52 -3.79
N VAL A 144 -3.54 -2.51 -4.50
CA VAL A 144 -4.82 -3.11 -4.09
C VAL A 144 -5.02 -4.38 -4.92
N PRO A 145 -4.54 -5.55 -4.48
CA PRO A 145 -4.46 -6.74 -5.34
C PRO A 145 -5.81 -7.20 -5.87
N ALA A 146 -6.82 -7.26 -5.02
CA ALA A 146 -8.15 -7.73 -5.39
C ALA A 146 -8.92 -6.78 -6.34
N LYS A 147 -8.48 -5.52 -6.43
CA LYS A 147 -9.07 -4.50 -7.33
C LYS A 147 -8.17 -4.18 -8.51
N HIS A 148 -6.98 -4.77 -8.58
CA HIS A 148 -5.99 -4.54 -9.63
C HIS A 148 -5.62 -3.07 -9.83
N VAL A 149 -5.56 -2.28 -8.74
CA VAL A 149 -5.24 -0.86 -8.79
C VAL A 149 -3.95 -0.58 -8.03
N LEU A 150 -3.04 0.11 -8.71
CA LEU A 150 -1.77 0.54 -8.18
C LEU A 150 -1.76 2.05 -7.99
N PHE A 151 -1.25 2.49 -6.84
CA PHE A 151 -0.94 3.88 -6.54
C PHE A 151 0.54 4.01 -6.25
N TRP A 152 1.17 5.08 -6.73
CA TRP A 152 2.55 5.39 -6.38
C TRP A 152 2.78 6.89 -6.40
N GLY A 153 3.81 7.31 -5.69
CA GLY A 153 4.23 8.70 -5.70
C GLY A 153 5.68 8.87 -5.31
N THR A 154 6.27 9.94 -5.80
CA THR A 154 7.57 10.43 -5.36
C THR A 154 7.47 11.92 -5.05
N GLN A 155 8.38 12.41 -4.19
CA GLN A 155 8.45 13.85 -3.91
C GLN A 155 8.74 14.68 -5.17
N ALA A 156 9.44 14.10 -6.15
CA ALA A 156 9.89 14.81 -7.34
C ALA A 156 8.84 14.84 -8.46
N ASP A 157 8.07 13.75 -8.60
CA ASP A 157 7.24 13.52 -9.80
C ASP A 157 5.73 13.64 -9.50
N GLY A 158 5.36 13.74 -8.21
CA GLY A 158 3.96 13.73 -7.77
C GLY A 158 3.42 12.32 -7.57
N ALA A 159 2.10 12.18 -7.65
CA ALA A 159 1.41 10.93 -7.36
C ALA A 159 0.57 10.48 -8.57
N PHE A 160 0.44 9.16 -8.72
CA PHE A 160 -0.19 8.52 -9.87
C PHE A 160 -1.02 7.31 -9.43
N ARG A 161 -1.97 6.93 -10.28
CA ARG A 161 -2.66 5.65 -10.23
C ARG A 161 -2.61 4.96 -11.58
N ALA A 162 -2.73 3.64 -11.57
CA ALA A 162 -2.89 2.83 -12.78
C ALA A 162 -3.75 1.60 -12.49
N GLU A 163 -4.34 1.06 -13.54
CA GLU A 163 -4.87 -0.30 -13.52
C GLU A 163 -3.76 -1.30 -13.83
N VAL A 164 -3.88 -2.51 -13.31
CA VAL A 164 -2.87 -3.55 -13.45
C VAL A 164 -3.52 -4.80 -14.04
N ASP A 165 -2.96 -5.32 -15.11
CA ASP A 165 -3.34 -6.63 -15.60
C ASP A 165 -2.85 -7.72 -14.60
N PRO A 166 -3.74 -8.53 -14.02
CA PRO A 166 -3.36 -9.48 -12.97
C PRO A 166 -2.45 -10.63 -13.45
N GLU A 167 -2.46 -10.94 -14.75
CA GLU A 167 -1.66 -12.02 -15.32
C GLU A 167 -0.28 -11.54 -15.73
N THR A 168 -0.20 -10.41 -16.42
CA THR A 168 1.06 -9.85 -16.93
C THR A 168 1.76 -8.90 -15.97
N LEU A 169 1.02 -8.35 -14.99
CA LEU A 169 1.43 -7.27 -14.08
C LEU A 169 1.80 -5.98 -14.82
N GLU A 170 1.34 -5.82 -16.05
CA GLU A 170 1.51 -4.58 -16.81
C GLU A 170 0.53 -3.51 -16.35
N ARG A 171 1.00 -2.28 -16.33
CA ARG A 171 0.20 -1.10 -15.96
C ARG A 171 -0.44 -0.50 -17.19
N SER A 172 -1.72 -0.16 -17.08
CA SER A 172 -2.48 0.57 -18.09
C SER A 172 -3.20 1.76 -17.46
N GLU A 173 -3.70 2.66 -18.27
CA GLU A 173 -4.48 3.82 -17.82
C GLU A 173 -3.81 4.64 -16.72
N VAL A 174 -2.51 4.91 -16.87
CA VAL A 174 -1.76 5.72 -15.91
C VAL A 174 -2.33 7.13 -15.87
N LYS A 175 -2.77 7.55 -14.67
CA LYS A 175 -3.32 8.87 -14.40
C LYS A 175 -2.57 9.54 -13.26
N GLN A 176 -2.30 10.83 -13.42
CA GLN A 176 -1.83 11.63 -12.28
C GLN A 176 -2.99 11.87 -11.31
N ILE A 177 -2.74 11.89 -10.02
CA ILE A 177 -3.71 12.21 -8.99
C ILE A 177 -3.32 13.48 -8.23
N PRO A 178 -4.29 14.26 -7.67
CA PRO A 178 -5.72 13.97 -7.71
C PRO A 178 -6.30 14.01 -9.12
N LEU A 179 -7.36 13.23 -9.34
CA LEU A 179 -8.11 13.25 -10.58
C LEU A 179 -8.78 14.61 -10.76
N THR A 180 -9.00 15.02 -12.02
CA THR A 180 -9.72 16.26 -12.32
C THR A 180 -11.21 16.13 -11.99
N ALA A 181 -11.89 17.25 -11.81
CA ALA A 181 -13.34 17.26 -11.60
C ALA A 181 -14.11 16.60 -12.76
N GLU A 182 -13.59 16.68 -13.99
CA GLU A 182 -14.18 16.01 -15.16
C GLU A 182 -14.05 14.49 -15.06
N GLU A 183 -12.93 13.97 -14.57
CA GLU A 183 -12.68 12.53 -14.39
C GLU A 183 -13.47 11.94 -13.23
N ILE A 184 -13.73 12.72 -12.17
CA ILE A 184 -14.52 12.30 -11.00
C ILE A 184 -16.01 12.40 -11.30
N GLY A 185 -16.43 13.41 -12.08
CA GLY A 185 -17.82 13.77 -12.31
C GLY A 185 -18.46 14.52 -11.14
N GLU A 186 -19.73 14.87 -11.27
CA GLU A 186 -20.50 15.46 -10.18
C GLU A 186 -20.73 14.43 -9.07
N CYS A 187 -20.37 14.77 -7.85
CA CYS A 187 -20.54 13.92 -6.69
C CYS A 187 -20.83 14.75 -5.43
N PRO A 188 -21.57 14.21 -4.45
CA PRO A 188 -21.77 14.85 -3.17
C PRO A 188 -20.43 14.97 -2.41
N TYR A 189 -20.41 15.77 -1.35
CA TYR A 189 -19.28 15.80 -0.43
C TYR A 189 -19.12 14.42 0.24
N ARG A 190 -17.92 13.82 0.12
CA ARG A 190 -17.66 12.44 0.55
C ARG A 190 -16.74 12.39 1.75
N VAL A 191 -17.22 11.80 2.82
CA VAL A 191 -16.44 11.47 4.00
C VAL A 191 -16.12 9.99 3.97
N VAL A 192 -14.84 9.62 3.96
CA VAL A 192 -14.46 8.23 4.11
C VAL A 192 -14.20 7.91 5.58
N ALA A 193 -14.77 6.83 6.10
CA ALA A 193 -14.63 6.42 7.48
C ALA A 193 -14.39 4.92 7.62
N SER A 194 -13.87 4.50 8.78
CA SER A 194 -13.70 3.09 9.10
C SER A 194 -15.04 2.43 9.41
N ARG A 195 -15.30 1.24 8.89
CA ARG A 195 -16.49 0.45 9.25
C ARG A 195 -16.50 -0.01 10.70
N SER A 196 -15.32 -0.27 11.25
CA SER A 196 -15.16 -0.96 12.53
C SER A 196 -14.76 -0.03 13.69
N HIS A 197 -14.37 1.21 13.39
CA HIS A 197 -13.79 2.12 14.37
C HIS A 197 -14.26 3.56 14.08
N LEU A 198 -15.55 3.80 14.33
CA LEU A 198 -16.12 5.13 14.30
C LEU A 198 -16.20 5.64 15.73
N SER A 199 -15.34 6.59 16.10
CA SER A 199 -15.36 7.21 17.43
C SER A 199 -16.49 8.24 17.54
N GLU A 200 -16.86 8.60 18.76
CA GLU A 200 -17.84 9.65 19.03
C GLU A 200 -17.42 10.99 18.42
N GLU A 201 -16.12 11.32 18.50
CA GLU A 201 -15.54 12.53 17.91
C GLU A 201 -15.71 12.53 16.37
N THR A 202 -15.47 11.38 15.74
CA THR A 202 -15.66 11.25 14.29
C THR A 202 -17.13 11.36 13.90
N GLN A 203 -18.04 10.78 14.70
CA GLN A 203 -19.48 10.91 14.46
C GLN A 203 -19.95 12.36 14.57
N THR A 204 -19.52 13.06 15.61
CA THR A 204 -19.82 14.49 15.83
C THR A 204 -19.34 15.33 14.64
N LEU A 205 -18.10 15.09 14.16
CA LEU A 205 -17.60 15.80 12.98
C LEU A 205 -18.45 15.53 11.73
N ILE A 206 -18.88 14.30 11.51
CA ILE A 206 -19.73 13.96 10.37
C ILE A 206 -21.09 14.66 10.47
N GLU A 207 -21.68 14.74 11.68
CA GLU A 207 -22.94 15.44 11.91
C GLU A 207 -22.81 16.95 11.66
N ASP A 208 -21.71 17.57 12.10
CA ASP A 208 -21.41 18.96 11.83
C ASP A 208 -21.23 19.23 10.31
N LEU A 209 -20.51 18.34 9.62
CA LEU A 209 -20.35 18.43 8.16
C LEU A 209 -21.68 18.31 7.40
N ARG A 210 -22.63 17.51 7.87
CA ARG A 210 -23.97 17.41 7.27
C ARG A 210 -24.74 18.72 7.32
N THR A 211 -24.44 19.60 8.27
CA THR A 211 -25.07 20.93 8.33
C THR A 211 -24.66 21.80 7.15
N SER A 212 -23.41 21.70 6.69
CA SER A 212 -22.88 22.45 5.54
C SER A 212 -23.06 21.71 4.22
N HIS A 213 -23.09 20.37 4.27
CA HIS A 213 -23.22 19.47 3.12
C HIS A 213 -24.38 18.50 3.33
N PRO A 214 -25.66 18.93 3.10
CA PRO A 214 -26.84 18.09 3.37
C PRO A 214 -26.85 16.76 2.63
N ASP A 215 -26.26 16.72 1.43
CA ASP A 215 -26.14 15.54 0.56
C ASP A 215 -24.86 14.72 0.81
N LEU A 216 -24.19 14.94 1.95
CA LEU A 216 -22.96 14.23 2.31
C LEU A 216 -23.13 12.73 2.20
N ASP A 217 -22.21 12.10 1.44
CA ASP A 217 -22.10 10.65 1.31
C ASP A 217 -21.01 10.10 2.25
N LEU A 218 -21.36 9.02 2.96
CA LEU A 218 -20.44 8.33 3.86
C LEU A 218 -19.90 7.07 3.20
N VAL A 219 -18.66 7.14 2.73
CA VAL A 219 -17.98 6.02 2.08
C VAL A 219 -17.22 5.20 3.12
N SER A 220 -17.41 3.90 3.10
CA SER A 220 -16.66 2.97 3.95
C SER A 220 -15.63 2.21 3.13
N ALA A 221 -14.38 2.21 3.58
CA ALA A 221 -13.33 1.39 2.99
C ALA A 221 -12.41 0.81 4.08
N GLY A 222 -11.77 -0.32 3.78
CA GLY A 222 -10.75 -0.95 4.61
C GLY A 222 -9.35 -0.40 4.33
N SER A 223 -8.36 -0.82 5.12
CA SER A 223 -6.92 -0.61 4.91
C SER A 223 -6.50 0.83 4.56
N SER A 224 -5.36 0.99 3.93
CA SER A 224 -4.85 2.25 3.37
C SER A 224 -5.65 2.74 2.15
N LEU A 225 -6.58 1.94 1.62
CA LEU A 225 -7.48 2.34 0.54
C LEU A 225 -8.25 3.62 0.87
N LYS A 226 -8.55 3.90 2.14
CA LYS A 226 -9.15 5.16 2.59
C LYS A 226 -8.31 6.38 2.25
N LEU A 227 -6.99 6.26 2.41
CA LEU A 227 -6.05 7.32 2.05
C LEU A 227 -5.95 7.49 0.53
N CYS A 228 -6.02 6.38 -0.22
CA CYS A 228 -6.03 6.41 -1.68
C CYS A 228 -7.26 7.13 -2.23
N LEU A 229 -8.44 6.91 -1.66
CA LEU A 229 -9.67 7.60 -2.05
C LEU A 229 -9.56 9.13 -1.89
N VAL A 230 -8.95 9.59 -0.80
CA VAL A 230 -8.69 11.04 -0.61
C VAL A 230 -7.63 11.52 -1.58
N ALA A 231 -6.54 10.77 -1.76
CA ALA A 231 -5.45 11.17 -2.65
C ALA A 231 -5.88 11.29 -4.12
N GLU A 232 -6.79 10.44 -4.58
CA GLU A 232 -7.31 10.52 -5.95
C GLU A 232 -8.50 11.50 -6.11
N GLY A 233 -8.94 12.16 -5.02
CA GLY A 233 -10.06 13.10 -5.04
C GLY A 233 -11.45 12.45 -5.04
N LYS A 234 -11.54 11.15 -4.84
CA LYS A 234 -12.82 10.42 -4.74
C LYS A 234 -13.44 10.45 -3.35
N ALA A 235 -12.74 11.02 -2.38
CA ALA A 235 -13.27 11.42 -1.09
C ALA A 235 -12.63 12.75 -0.68
N ASP A 236 -13.40 13.58 0.02
CA ASP A 236 -12.98 14.93 0.42
C ASP A 236 -12.21 14.92 1.72
N ILE A 237 -12.58 14.01 2.64
CA ILE A 237 -11.96 13.92 3.95
C ILE A 237 -11.96 12.49 4.50
N TYR A 238 -10.90 12.14 5.22
CA TYR A 238 -10.79 10.97 6.07
C TYR A 238 -10.49 11.41 7.50
N PRO A 239 -11.51 11.60 8.36
CA PRO A 239 -11.29 11.97 9.75
C PRO A 239 -10.70 10.80 10.54
N ARG A 240 -9.68 11.10 11.33
CA ARG A 240 -9.03 10.13 12.21
C ARG A 240 -8.69 10.80 13.54
N ASP A 241 -9.13 10.23 14.64
CA ASP A 241 -8.78 10.73 15.96
C ASP A 241 -7.38 10.26 16.41
N ARG A 242 -6.87 10.88 17.47
CA ARG A 242 -5.55 10.55 18.03
C ARG A 242 -5.47 9.16 18.64
N LYS A 243 -6.59 8.55 19.02
CA LYS A 243 -6.65 7.23 19.66
C LYS A 243 -6.56 6.10 18.65
N SER A 244 -6.74 6.42 17.36
CA SER A 244 -6.70 5.45 16.27
C SER A 244 -5.29 5.29 15.67
N VAL A 245 -4.30 5.97 16.22
CA VAL A 245 -2.89 5.87 15.82
C VAL A 245 -2.18 4.99 16.84
N VAL A 246 -2.16 3.70 16.60
CA VAL A 246 -1.33 2.71 17.30
C VAL A 246 -0.33 2.15 16.30
#